data_0d3c874580afa5977cdcb4a9297a9dbf
#
_entry.id   0d3c874580afa5977cdcb4a9297a9dbf
#
_cell.length_a   1.000
_cell.length_b   1.000
_cell.length_c   1.000
_cell.angle_alpha   90.00
_cell.angle_beta   90.00
_cell.angle_gamma   90.00
#
_symmetry.space_group_name_H-M   'P 1'
#
loop_
_entity.id
_entity.type
_entity.pdbx_description
1 polymer ?
#
loop_
_entity_poly.entity_id
_entity_poly.type
_entity_poly.pdbx_seq_one_letter_code
_entity_poly.pdbx_strand_id
1 'polypeptide(L)'
;TAHVAMQGQDLPGVIASAALRTPRPDPGEVLAELDAGRIVRSYPMRGTVFLMPSSDAVWVTQLCSAPSLRAAAARRPPLGLDEGALARAEETALEALADGPRSRPELFGVWEAAGLAPKGGRGYHMLFTLIARSTVCHGPWNGTDQDLALVSSWLPAGSDLAGRFNGERIPAVAELLLRYLSSHGPATIRDFA
;
A
#
# COMPACT_ATOMS: atom_id res chain seq x y z
N THR A 1 16.40 6.55 -4.76
CA THR A 1 16.43 6.02 -3.38
C THR A 1 16.97 4.60 -3.37
N ALA A 2 17.95 4.29 -2.52
CA ALA A 2 18.54 2.95 -2.42
C ALA A 2 17.53 1.91 -1.93
N HIS A 3 16.69 2.26 -0.95
CA HIS A 3 15.66 1.36 -0.41
C HIS A 3 14.39 1.38 -1.25
N VAL A 4 13.90 0.19 -1.61
CA VAL A 4 12.61 0.04 -2.32
C VAL A 4 11.46 0.18 -1.35
N ALA A 5 11.57 -0.38 -0.15
CA ALA A 5 10.52 -0.40 0.85
C ALA A 5 11.11 -0.42 2.26
N MET A 6 10.49 0.31 3.18
CA MET A 6 10.81 0.31 4.60
C MET A 6 9.60 -0.17 5.40
N GLN A 7 9.82 -0.97 6.45
CA GLN A 7 8.73 -1.39 7.34
C GLN A 7 7.99 -0.16 7.86
N GLY A 8 6.69 -0.06 7.60
CA GLY A 8 5.86 1.12 7.85
C GLY A 8 4.63 0.86 8.73
N GLN A 9 4.62 -0.25 9.48
CA GLN A 9 3.51 -0.60 10.35
C GLN A 9 3.31 0.44 11.46
N ASP A 10 4.40 0.90 12.06
CA ASP A 10 4.44 2.03 12.96
C ASP A 10 4.77 3.29 12.15
N LEU A 11 3.78 4.18 11.97
CA LEU A 11 3.95 5.37 11.14
C LEU A 11 4.97 6.37 11.74
N PRO A 12 4.91 6.75 13.04
CA PRO A 12 5.94 7.61 13.62
C PRO A 12 7.35 7.04 13.51
N GLY A 13 7.49 5.74 13.75
CA GLY A 13 8.78 5.04 13.66
C GLY A 13 9.36 5.03 12.25
N VAL A 14 8.54 4.78 11.22
CA VAL A 14 9.04 4.79 9.84
C VAL A 14 9.35 6.20 9.34
N ILE A 15 8.60 7.22 9.77
CA ILE A 15 8.91 8.63 9.46
C ILE A 15 10.27 9.01 10.06
N ALA A 16 10.50 8.74 11.35
CA ALA A 16 11.78 8.98 12.00
C ALA A 16 12.92 8.20 11.30
N SER A 17 12.68 6.93 10.98
CA SER A 17 13.65 6.06 10.31
C SER A 17 13.99 6.54 8.90
N ALA A 18 13.02 7.07 8.16
CA ALA A 18 13.23 7.68 6.85
C ALA A 18 14.03 8.98 6.98
N ALA A 19 13.65 9.86 7.90
CA ALA A 19 14.34 11.12 8.16
C ALA A 19 15.82 10.92 8.47
N LEU A 20 16.16 9.95 9.33
CA LEU A 20 17.55 9.62 9.68
C LEU A 20 18.40 9.16 8.47
N ARG A 21 17.80 8.85 7.35
CA ARG A 21 18.47 8.43 6.10
C ARG A 21 18.58 9.55 5.07
N THR A 22 18.14 10.74 5.42
CA THR A 22 18.32 11.95 4.61
C THR A 22 19.57 12.72 5.05
N PRO A 23 20.16 13.54 4.18
CA PRO A 23 21.32 14.38 4.55
C PRO A 23 21.02 15.37 5.71
N ARG A 24 19.77 15.76 5.86
CA ARG A 24 19.27 16.57 6.97
C ARG A 24 18.08 15.83 7.59
N PRO A 25 18.27 15.19 8.75
CA PRO A 25 17.21 14.44 9.41
C PRO A 25 16.08 15.37 9.88
N ASP A 26 14.97 15.40 9.11
CA ASP A 26 13.79 16.18 9.43
C ASP A 26 12.53 15.32 9.16
N PRO A 27 11.79 14.91 10.20
CA PRO A 27 10.51 14.22 10.04
C PRO A 27 9.47 15.04 9.27
N GLY A 28 9.52 16.39 9.33
CA GLY A 28 8.64 17.27 8.60
C GLY A 28 8.83 17.18 7.09
N GLU A 29 10.08 17.03 6.62
CA GLU A 29 10.34 16.78 5.20
C GLU A 29 9.73 15.45 4.73
N VAL A 30 9.76 14.40 5.57
CA VAL A 30 9.15 13.09 5.23
C VAL A 30 7.62 13.19 5.17
N LEU A 31 7.00 13.92 6.09
CA LEU A 31 5.56 14.19 6.05
C LEU A 31 5.16 14.98 4.79
N ALA A 32 5.94 15.99 4.42
CA ALA A 32 5.72 16.75 3.19
C ALA A 32 5.84 15.87 1.93
N GLU A 33 6.70 14.87 1.93
CA GLU A 33 6.80 13.88 0.84
C GLU A 33 5.57 12.96 0.77
N LEU A 34 4.99 12.60 1.93
CA LEU A 34 3.73 11.85 2.00
C LEU A 34 2.56 12.69 1.46
N ASP A 35 2.44 13.95 1.90
CA ASP A 35 1.40 14.88 1.46
C ASP A 35 1.48 15.19 -0.04
N ALA A 36 2.68 15.23 -0.57
CA ALA A 36 2.91 15.43 -1.99
C ALA A 36 2.74 14.16 -2.83
N GLY A 37 2.44 13.00 -2.21
CA GLY A 37 2.31 11.73 -2.90
C GLY A 37 3.59 11.20 -3.53
N ARG A 38 4.78 11.69 -3.12
CA ARG A 38 6.06 11.20 -3.63
C ARG A 38 6.53 9.91 -2.95
N ILE A 39 6.13 9.72 -1.72
CA ILE A 39 6.22 8.45 -0.99
C ILE A 39 4.83 8.03 -0.52
N VAL A 40 4.61 6.73 -0.34
CA VAL A 40 3.31 6.18 0.00
C VAL A 40 3.46 4.95 0.89
N ARG A 41 2.42 4.66 1.68
CA ARG A 41 2.31 3.38 2.41
C ARG A 41 1.41 2.42 1.64
N SER A 42 1.82 1.16 1.55
CA SER A 42 1.06 0.09 0.89
C SER A 42 1.30 -1.26 1.58
N TYR A 43 0.62 -2.31 1.12
CA TYR A 43 0.77 -3.70 1.59
C TYR A 43 1.42 -4.59 0.51
N PRO A 44 2.68 -4.37 0.15
CA PRO A 44 3.31 -5.09 -0.94
C PRO A 44 3.56 -6.56 -0.61
N MET A 45 3.94 -6.89 0.63
CA MET A 45 4.36 -8.24 0.99
C MET A 45 4.07 -8.55 2.46
N ARG A 46 4.00 -9.84 2.80
CA ARG A 46 3.83 -10.40 4.15
C ARG A 46 2.60 -9.90 4.92
N GLY A 47 1.68 -9.18 4.26
CA GLY A 47 0.48 -8.61 4.89
C GLY A 47 0.76 -7.48 5.87
N THR A 48 1.92 -6.83 5.77
CA THR A 48 2.31 -5.68 6.60
C THR A 48 2.50 -4.43 5.75
N VAL A 49 2.41 -3.26 6.41
CA VAL A 49 2.57 -1.95 5.75
C VAL A 49 4.04 -1.64 5.50
N PHE A 50 4.33 -1.11 4.34
CA PHE A 50 5.64 -0.57 3.98
C PHE A 50 5.52 0.86 3.44
N LEU A 51 6.48 1.70 3.80
CA LEU A 51 6.73 3.00 3.19
C LEU A 51 7.64 2.81 1.97
N MET A 52 7.27 3.39 0.84
CA MET A 52 8.02 3.23 -0.43
C MET A 52 7.82 4.43 -1.35
N PRO A 53 8.70 4.63 -2.35
CA PRO A 53 8.45 5.61 -3.41
C PRO A 53 7.13 5.32 -4.13
N SER A 54 6.36 6.34 -4.43
CA SER A 54 5.08 6.19 -5.14
C SER A 54 5.25 5.55 -6.52
N SER A 55 6.37 5.82 -7.20
CA SER A 55 6.73 5.19 -8.47
C SER A 55 6.96 3.68 -8.38
N ASP A 56 7.16 3.14 -7.18
CA ASP A 56 7.44 1.72 -6.97
C ASP A 56 6.25 0.98 -6.33
N ALA A 57 5.33 1.71 -5.70
CA ALA A 57 4.29 1.12 -4.86
C ALA A 57 3.39 0.13 -5.61
N VAL A 58 2.98 0.47 -6.83
CA VAL A 58 2.04 -0.37 -7.58
C VAL A 58 2.69 -1.63 -8.10
N TRP A 59 3.83 -1.51 -8.82
CA TRP A 59 4.46 -2.69 -9.40
C TRP A 59 5.02 -3.65 -8.34
N VAL A 60 5.56 -3.13 -7.22
CA VAL A 60 6.05 -3.99 -6.12
C VAL A 60 4.87 -4.70 -5.45
N THR A 61 3.75 -4.00 -5.22
CA THR A 61 2.54 -4.61 -4.67
C THR A 61 2.00 -5.69 -5.59
N GLN A 62 1.87 -5.44 -6.90
CA GLN A 62 1.44 -6.42 -7.89
C GLN A 62 2.38 -7.63 -7.98
N LEU A 63 3.69 -7.40 -7.82
CA LEU A 63 4.69 -8.47 -7.87
C LEU A 63 4.61 -9.39 -6.65
N CYS A 64 4.40 -8.83 -5.44
CA CYS A 64 4.67 -9.51 -4.17
C CYS A 64 3.42 -9.80 -3.32
N SER A 65 2.25 -9.18 -3.57
CA SER A 65 1.08 -9.28 -2.67
C SER A 65 0.32 -10.61 -2.74
N ALA A 66 0.48 -11.40 -3.80
CA ALA A 66 -0.31 -12.61 -4.04
C ALA A 66 -0.30 -13.63 -2.86
N PRO A 67 0.83 -13.94 -2.20
CA PRO A 67 0.82 -14.82 -1.02
C PRO A 67 -0.01 -14.25 0.13
N SER A 68 0.09 -12.94 0.40
CA SER A 68 -0.66 -12.26 1.45
C SER A 68 -2.15 -12.22 1.16
N LEU A 69 -2.55 -12.00 -0.09
CA LEU A 69 -3.94 -12.05 -0.53
C LEU A 69 -4.53 -13.47 -0.38
N ARG A 70 -3.77 -14.52 -0.71
CA ARG A 70 -4.20 -15.91 -0.49
C ARG A 70 -4.37 -16.22 1.01
N ALA A 71 -3.41 -15.79 1.84
CA ALA A 71 -3.51 -15.98 3.29
C ALA A 71 -4.69 -15.20 3.90
N ALA A 72 -4.96 -14.00 3.40
CA ALA A 72 -6.12 -13.21 3.81
C ALA A 72 -7.44 -13.88 3.39
N ALA A 73 -7.52 -14.49 2.20
CA ALA A 73 -8.71 -15.18 1.73
C ALA A 73 -9.19 -16.28 2.70
N ALA A 74 -8.26 -16.98 3.37
CA ALA A 74 -8.59 -17.99 4.38
C ALA A 74 -9.33 -17.42 5.61
N ARG A 75 -9.23 -16.13 5.87
CA ARG A 75 -9.90 -15.43 6.99
C ARG A 75 -11.30 -14.92 6.63
N ARG A 76 -11.71 -14.95 5.37
CA ARG A 76 -12.99 -14.39 4.90
C ARG A 76 -14.22 -15.13 5.42
N PRO A 77 -14.27 -16.49 5.45
CA PRO A 77 -15.45 -17.20 5.94
C PRO A 77 -15.86 -16.81 7.37
N PRO A 78 -14.98 -16.80 8.38
CA PRO A 78 -15.38 -16.39 9.73
C PRO A 78 -15.75 -14.90 9.83
N LEU A 79 -15.33 -14.07 8.89
CA LEU A 79 -15.74 -12.67 8.79
C LEU A 79 -17.06 -12.49 8.03
N GLY A 80 -17.64 -13.54 7.45
CA GLY A 80 -18.78 -13.45 6.58
C GLY A 80 -18.54 -12.62 5.32
N LEU A 81 -17.29 -12.62 4.81
CA LEU A 81 -16.90 -11.93 3.59
C LEU A 81 -16.77 -12.91 2.44
N ASP A 82 -17.60 -12.76 1.43
CA ASP A 82 -17.49 -13.43 0.15
C ASP A 82 -16.92 -12.50 -0.93
N GLU A 83 -16.71 -13.00 -2.13
CA GLU A 83 -16.22 -12.18 -3.25
C GLU A 83 -17.24 -11.11 -3.67
N GLY A 84 -18.56 -11.37 -3.50
CA GLY A 84 -19.59 -10.38 -3.76
C GLY A 84 -19.52 -9.19 -2.78
N ALA A 85 -19.28 -9.45 -1.50
CA ALA A 85 -19.08 -8.40 -0.50
C ALA A 85 -17.80 -7.57 -0.80
N LEU A 86 -16.72 -8.23 -1.23
CA LEU A 86 -15.49 -7.53 -1.62
C LEU A 86 -15.67 -6.70 -2.90
N ALA A 87 -16.40 -7.21 -3.88
CA ALA A 87 -16.71 -6.45 -5.11
C ALA A 87 -17.54 -5.20 -4.79
N ARG A 88 -18.57 -5.32 -3.94
CA ARG A 88 -19.35 -4.14 -3.49
C ARG A 88 -18.51 -3.17 -2.67
N ALA A 89 -17.59 -3.68 -1.83
CA ALA A 89 -16.67 -2.82 -1.06
C ALA A 89 -15.72 -2.04 -1.98
N GLU A 90 -15.27 -2.66 -3.06
CA GLU A 90 -14.43 -2.02 -4.07
C GLU A 90 -15.23 -0.96 -4.85
N GLU A 91 -16.40 -1.30 -5.36
CA GLU A 91 -17.28 -0.38 -6.09
C GLU A 91 -17.64 0.87 -5.26
N THR A 92 -18.10 0.67 -4.02
CA THR A 92 -18.42 1.80 -3.13
C THR A 92 -17.19 2.62 -2.73
N ALA A 93 -16.01 2.00 -2.62
CA ALA A 93 -14.78 2.74 -2.36
C ALA A 93 -14.35 3.56 -3.59
N LEU A 94 -14.47 3.02 -4.80
CA LEU A 94 -14.19 3.74 -6.05
C LEU A 94 -15.06 4.99 -6.17
N GLU A 95 -16.37 4.85 -5.94
CA GLU A 95 -17.31 5.98 -5.95
C GLU A 95 -16.97 7.01 -4.86
N ALA A 96 -16.77 6.56 -3.62
CA ALA A 96 -16.53 7.45 -2.49
C ALA A 96 -15.22 8.23 -2.60
N LEU A 97 -14.20 7.66 -3.21
CA LEU A 97 -12.87 8.26 -3.36
C LEU A 97 -12.69 8.99 -4.71
N ALA A 98 -13.68 8.99 -5.58
CA ALA A 98 -13.61 9.62 -6.90
C ALA A 98 -13.40 11.15 -6.78
N ASP A 99 -14.03 11.78 -5.80
CA ASP A 99 -13.95 13.23 -5.55
C ASP A 99 -12.73 13.64 -4.70
N GLY A 100 -11.94 12.68 -4.24
CA GLY A 100 -10.73 12.94 -3.47
C GLY A 100 -10.52 11.98 -2.29
N PRO A 101 -9.41 12.17 -1.55
CA PRO A 101 -9.07 11.35 -0.40
C PRO A 101 -10.12 11.46 0.73
N ARG A 102 -10.29 10.35 1.48
CA ARG A 102 -11.13 10.28 2.68
C ARG A 102 -10.41 9.56 3.80
N SER A 103 -10.73 9.95 5.02
CA SER A 103 -10.25 9.22 6.20
C SER A 103 -10.82 7.79 6.24
N ARG A 104 -10.12 6.92 6.94
CA ARG A 104 -10.58 5.53 7.14
C ARG A 104 -11.95 5.45 7.83
N PRO A 105 -12.26 6.27 8.88
CA PRO A 105 -13.61 6.29 9.45
C PRO A 105 -14.69 6.68 8.46
N GLU A 106 -14.44 7.67 7.59
CA GLU A 106 -15.40 8.07 6.55
C GLU A 106 -15.66 6.95 5.54
N LEU A 107 -14.60 6.29 5.04
CA LEU A 107 -14.78 5.14 4.15
C LEU A 107 -15.53 3.98 4.83
N PHE A 108 -15.25 3.73 6.12
CA PHE A 108 -15.99 2.71 6.87
C PHE A 108 -17.45 3.11 7.05
N GLY A 109 -17.76 4.40 7.21
CA GLY A 109 -19.14 4.92 7.21
C GLY A 109 -19.86 4.67 5.89
N VAL A 110 -19.18 4.87 4.76
CA VAL A 110 -19.71 4.54 3.42
C VAL A 110 -20.04 3.05 3.31
N TRP A 111 -19.14 2.18 3.73
CA TRP A 111 -19.40 0.74 3.74
C TRP A 111 -20.53 0.33 4.69
N GLU A 112 -20.66 0.98 5.85
CA GLU A 112 -21.80 0.76 6.77
C GLU A 112 -23.13 1.14 6.11
N ALA A 113 -23.17 2.30 5.45
CA ALA A 113 -24.35 2.76 4.70
C ALA A 113 -24.72 1.82 3.53
N ALA A 114 -23.72 1.20 2.90
CA ALA A 114 -23.92 0.18 1.86
C ALA A 114 -24.25 -1.23 2.39
N GLY A 115 -24.45 -1.39 3.71
CA GLY A 115 -24.78 -2.66 4.35
C GLY A 115 -23.63 -3.66 4.48
N LEU A 116 -22.38 -3.20 4.34
CA LEU A 116 -21.20 -4.06 4.39
C LEU A 116 -20.67 -4.33 5.81
N ALA A 117 -21.23 -3.65 6.82
CA ALA A 117 -20.94 -3.84 8.26
C ALA A 117 -19.41 -3.95 8.57
N PRO A 118 -18.64 -2.85 8.54
CA PRO A 118 -17.17 -2.88 8.64
C PRO A 118 -16.63 -3.24 10.03
N LYS A 119 -17.50 -3.44 11.02
CA LYS A 119 -17.14 -3.82 12.40
C LYS A 119 -16.56 -5.23 12.49
N GLY A 120 -15.95 -5.57 13.64
CA GLY A 120 -15.43 -6.92 13.90
C GLY A 120 -14.26 -7.34 13.00
N GLY A 121 -13.46 -6.40 12.52
CA GLY A 121 -12.31 -6.67 11.65
C GLY A 121 -12.63 -6.71 10.15
N ARG A 122 -13.92 -6.73 9.76
CA ARG A 122 -14.34 -6.78 8.35
C ARG A 122 -13.82 -5.59 7.54
N GLY A 123 -13.99 -4.35 8.07
CA GLY A 123 -13.52 -3.13 7.40
C GLY A 123 -12.01 -3.13 7.14
N TYR A 124 -11.22 -3.58 8.11
CA TYR A 124 -9.78 -3.72 7.92
C TYR A 124 -9.43 -4.78 6.88
N HIS A 125 -10.18 -5.89 6.83
CA HIS A 125 -9.95 -6.93 5.83
C HIS A 125 -10.31 -6.45 4.41
N MET A 126 -11.44 -5.74 4.26
CA MET A 126 -11.82 -5.11 2.98
C MET A 126 -10.75 -4.10 2.55
N LEU A 127 -10.37 -3.16 3.43
CA LEU A 127 -9.35 -2.16 3.13
C LEU A 127 -8.00 -2.78 2.76
N PHE A 128 -7.52 -3.75 3.55
CA PHE A 128 -6.30 -4.50 3.21
C PHE A 128 -6.37 -5.10 1.81
N THR A 129 -7.52 -5.72 1.46
CA THR A 129 -7.70 -6.35 0.16
C THR A 129 -7.62 -5.33 -0.98
N LEU A 130 -8.25 -4.16 -0.85
CA LEU A 130 -8.22 -3.11 -1.86
C LEU A 130 -6.82 -2.51 -2.02
N ILE A 131 -6.09 -2.30 -0.92
CA ILE A 131 -4.71 -1.79 -0.99
C ILE A 131 -3.77 -2.85 -1.60
N ALA A 132 -3.88 -4.11 -1.19
CA ALA A 132 -3.05 -5.19 -1.73
C ALA A 132 -3.38 -5.54 -3.20
N ARG A 133 -4.58 -5.15 -3.70
CA ARG A 133 -4.96 -5.19 -5.12
C ARG A 133 -4.53 -3.94 -5.89
N SER A 134 -3.98 -2.94 -5.21
CA SER A 134 -3.61 -1.65 -5.80
C SER A 134 -4.79 -0.85 -6.36
N THR A 135 -5.98 -0.99 -5.79
CA THR A 135 -7.16 -0.14 -6.07
C THR A 135 -7.10 1.14 -5.25
N VAL A 136 -6.77 1.00 -3.95
CA VAL A 136 -6.66 2.08 -2.97
C VAL A 136 -5.23 2.12 -2.43
N CYS A 137 -4.77 3.28 -1.97
CA CYS A 137 -3.51 3.45 -1.23
C CYS A 137 -3.71 4.39 -0.05
N HIS A 138 -2.71 4.46 0.83
CA HIS A 138 -2.65 5.53 1.82
C HIS A 138 -2.29 6.83 1.09
N GLY A 139 -3.11 7.85 1.26
CA GLY A 139 -3.00 9.16 0.66
C GLY A 139 -2.32 10.19 1.57
N PRO A 140 -2.76 11.48 1.55
CA PRO A 140 -2.15 12.56 2.29
C PRO A 140 -2.30 12.38 3.81
N TRP A 141 -1.45 13.08 4.54
CA TRP A 141 -1.54 13.20 5.99
C TRP A 141 -2.65 14.18 6.39
N ASN A 142 -3.55 13.79 7.28
CA ASN A 142 -4.68 14.61 7.70
C ASN A 142 -4.51 15.25 9.09
N GLY A 143 -3.29 15.19 9.64
CA GLY A 143 -2.97 15.70 10.97
C GLY A 143 -2.91 14.61 12.06
N THR A 144 -3.53 13.46 11.85
CA THR A 144 -3.56 12.34 12.80
C THR A 144 -3.22 10.98 12.19
N ASP A 145 -3.62 10.75 10.95
CA ASP A 145 -3.35 9.52 10.17
C ASP A 145 -3.27 9.90 8.68
N GLN A 146 -3.06 8.94 7.80
CA GLN A 146 -3.18 9.13 6.37
C GLN A 146 -4.61 8.86 5.92
N ASP A 147 -5.12 9.73 5.07
CA ASP A 147 -6.34 9.46 4.33
C ASP A 147 -6.13 8.32 3.33
N LEU A 148 -7.20 7.83 2.78
CA LEU A 148 -7.21 6.83 1.73
C LEU A 148 -7.50 7.51 0.39
N ALA A 149 -6.81 7.10 -0.66
CA ALA A 149 -6.95 7.65 -2.00
C ALA A 149 -7.00 6.53 -3.04
N LEU A 150 -7.55 6.83 -4.22
CA LEU A 150 -7.44 5.91 -5.35
C LEU A 150 -6.01 5.91 -5.89
N VAL A 151 -5.51 4.72 -6.18
CA VAL A 151 -4.19 4.55 -6.83
C VAL A 151 -4.15 5.32 -8.16
N SER A 152 -5.23 5.28 -8.94
CA SER A 152 -5.32 5.94 -10.25
C SER A 152 -5.22 7.46 -10.23
N SER A 153 -5.61 8.11 -9.12
CA SER A 153 -5.55 9.58 -8.98
C SER A 153 -4.38 10.06 -8.14
N TRP A 154 -3.83 9.21 -7.25
CA TRP A 154 -2.81 9.61 -6.29
C TRP A 154 -1.39 9.20 -6.69
N LEU A 155 -1.22 8.06 -7.36
CA LEU A 155 0.09 7.55 -7.73
C LEU A 155 0.42 7.83 -9.21
N PRO A 156 1.72 7.88 -9.58
CA PRO A 156 2.12 8.15 -10.95
C PRO A 156 1.54 7.14 -11.93
N ALA A 157 0.96 7.61 -13.01
CA ALA A 157 0.49 6.75 -14.10
C ALA A 157 1.64 5.91 -14.67
N GLY A 158 1.34 4.67 -15.08
CA GLY A 158 2.34 3.74 -15.60
C GLY A 158 3.35 3.22 -14.56
N SER A 159 3.07 3.40 -13.26
CA SER A 159 3.91 2.86 -12.17
C SER A 159 3.61 1.39 -11.84
N ASP A 160 2.76 0.73 -12.61
CA ASP A 160 2.40 -0.68 -12.49
C ASP A 160 3.37 -1.59 -13.27
N LEU A 161 3.18 -2.91 -13.18
CA LEU A 161 4.00 -3.89 -13.91
C LEU A 161 3.89 -3.70 -15.43
N ALA A 162 2.71 -3.35 -15.95
CA ALA A 162 2.52 -3.14 -17.36
C ALA A 162 3.31 -1.92 -17.85
N GLY A 163 3.19 -0.79 -17.18
CA GLY A 163 3.87 0.45 -17.55
C GLY A 163 5.40 0.40 -17.35
N ARG A 164 5.88 -0.26 -16.29
CA ARG A 164 7.30 -0.31 -15.96
C ARG A 164 8.06 -1.45 -16.64
N PHE A 165 7.42 -2.58 -16.87
CA PHE A 165 8.08 -3.83 -17.28
C PHE A 165 7.32 -4.57 -18.38
N ASN A 166 6.42 -3.90 -19.11
CA ASN A 166 5.54 -4.51 -20.13
C ASN A 166 4.77 -5.74 -19.62
N GLY A 167 4.45 -5.76 -18.30
CA GLY A 167 3.80 -6.89 -17.64
C GLY A 167 4.74 -8.06 -17.32
N GLU A 168 6.02 -7.97 -17.64
CA GLU A 168 6.99 -9.06 -17.47
C GLU A 168 7.49 -9.11 -16.02
N ARG A 169 7.36 -10.28 -15.38
CA ARG A 169 7.76 -10.47 -13.98
C ARG A 169 9.28 -10.63 -13.79
N ILE A 170 9.98 -11.22 -14.75
CA ILE A 170 11.42 -11.49 -14.61
C ILE A 170 12.23 -10.20 -14.52
N PRO A 171 12.08 -9.20 -15.40
CA PRO A 171 12.73 -7.90 -15.25
C PRO A 171 12.37 -7.18 -13.93
N ALA A 172 11.11 -7.27 -13.49
CA ALA A 172 10.68 -6.67 -12.23
C ALA A 172 11.36 -7.33 -11.02
N VAL A 173 11.47 -8.66 -11.00
CA VAL A 173 12.20 -9.39 -9.94
C VAL A 173 13.70 -9.03 -9.97
N ALA A 174 14.31 -8.94 -11.15
CA ALA A 174 15.70 -8.55 -11.28
C ALA A 174 15.97 -7.14 -10.73
N GLU A 175 15.11 -6.18 -11.05
CA GLU A 175 15.19 -4.82 -10.51
C GLU A 175 15.07 -4.82 -8.98
N LEU A 176 14.09 -5.54 -8.43
CA LEU A 176 13.88 -5.63 -6.98
C LEU A 176 15.10 -6.27 -6.28
N LEU A 177 15.65 -7.35 -6.85
CA LEU A 177 16.83 -8.02 -6.34
C LEU A 177 18.07 -7.11 -6.33
N LEU A 178 18.31 -6.40 -7.45
CA LEU A 178 19.45 -5.46 -7.54
C LEU A 178 19.36 -4.37 -6.48
N ARG A 179 18.19 -3.77 -6.28
CA ARG A 179 17.99 -2.77 -5.23
C ARG A 179 18.12 -3.35 -3.83
N TYR A 180 17.62 -4.57 -3.62
CA TYR A 180 17.80 -5.25 -2.34
C TYR A 180 19.28 -5.45 -2.02
N LEU A 181 20.04 -6.05 -2.92
CA LEU A 181 21.49 -6.28 -2.72
C LEU A 181 22.27 -4.98 -2.56
N SER A 182 21.87 -3.90 -3.25
CA SER A 182 22.52 -2.59 -3.13
C SER A 182 22.26 -1.89 -1.79
N SER A 183 21.15 -2.22 -1.13
CA SER A 183 20.70 -1.55 0.10
C SER A 183 20.85 -2.39 1.38
N HIS A 184 21.03 -3.70 1.26
CA HIS A 184 21.08 -4.66 2.37
C HIS A 184 22.38 -5.49 2.38
N GLY A 185 23.45 -4.98 1.77
CA GLY A 185 24.73 -5.67 1.77
C GLY A 185 25.44 -5.71 3.13
N PRO A 186 26.20 -6.78 3.45
CA PRO A 186 26.34 -7.98 2.63
C PRO A 186 25.09 -8.89 2.70
N ALA A 187 24.55 -9.27 1.57
CA ALA A 187 23.38 -10.13 1.47
C ALA A 187 23.54 -11.16 0.33
N THR A 188 22.82 -12.27 0.43
CA THR A 188 22.80 -13.34 -0.55
C THR A 188 21.42 -13.43 -1.23
N ILE A 189 21.31 -14.22 -2.30
CA ILE A 189 20.03 -14.53 -2.95
C ILE A 189 19.07 -15.20 -1.96
N ARG A 190 19.57 -15.98 -0.98
CA ARG A 190 18.74 -16.64 0.04
C ARG A 190 18.10 -15.65 1.00
N ASP A 191 18.74 -14.51 1.25
CA ASP A 191 18.20 -13.45 2.11
C ASP A 191 17.08 -12.69 1.41
N PHE A 192 17.06 -12.70 0.07
CA PHE A 192 16.03 -12.07 -0.75
C PHE A 192 14.80 -12.99 -0.96
N ALA A 193 14.98 -14.30 -1.02
CA ALA A 193 13.93 -15.27 -1.33
C ALA A 193 12.99 -15.54 -0.14
#